data_28cbd234c4bb83d884bf519eaf5c0557
#
_entry.id   28cbd234c4bb83d884bf519eaf5c0557
#
_cell.length_a   1.000
_cell.length_b   1.000
_cell.length_c   1.000
_cell.angle_alpha   90.00
_cell.angle_beta   90.00
_cell.angle_gamma   90.00
#
_symmetry.space_group_name_H-M   'P 1'
#
loop_
_entity.id
_entity.type
_entity.pdbx_description
1 polymer ?
#
loop_
_entity_poly.entity_id
_entity_poly.type
_entity_poly.pdbx_seq_one_letter_code
_entity_poly.pdbx_strand_id
1 'polypeptide(L)'
;MARRSRSSGGLIIQTTAMSRILETGPGFVRVEAGALMADINAALKPEGYELSMFPSTQDIATIGGFVAGGSAGIGSISNGPLRQNGNIIEIKALSAEPEPQEHTFRGEDVLRIHHAWGINGAMTEITLRTVPTCDWIGCMAGFDSYEACYAAGYALASAGDDVIGRKLCSVVDARIAGYFPRLDGHIPNDHHLLVSLVPREHLDAFRDLIKRMGGTLHLAIDDAEREALKLPHVFEFAYNHTTLQVLKADRSATYQQIGVPDPGDAARVAAMRDRQGDEVWPHHEFTRWDGAVICADLPIIWYSTPERLAEINATYEADGFTVYDAHVCAIEGNHMQPDFRHLAWKKRMDPHGLLNPGKSLAWEKVRHLSAEEIEALTSLDGV
;
A
#
# COMPACT_ATOMS: atom_id res chain seq x y z
N MET A 1 2.30 -4.09 -8.64
CA MET A 1 2.89 -4.90 -9.74
C MET A 1 1.78 -5.37 -10.68
N ALA A 2 1.98 -5.23 -12.01
CA ALA A 2 1.05 -5.82 -12.97
C ALA A 2 1.18 -7.34 -12.91
N ARG A 3 0.19 -8.04 -12.38
CA ARG A 3 0.18 -9.50 -12.31
C ARG A 3 -0.13 -10.04 -13.71
N ARG A 4 0.76 -10.88 -14.25
CA ARG A 4 0.63 -11.42 -15.61
C ARG A 4 -0.66 -12.22 -15.78
N SER A 5 -1.33 -12.05 -16.94
CA SER A 5 -2.42 -12.95 -17.36
C SER A 5 -1.87 -14.36 -17.62
N ARG A 6 -2.67 -15.38 -17.32
CA ARG A 6 -2.37 -16.79 -17.64
C ARG A 6 -2.74 -17.17 -19.08
N SER A 7 -3.43 -16.29 -19.80
CA SER A 7 -3.83 -16.55 -21.19
C SER A 7 -2.69 -16.26 -22.16
N SER A 8 -2.52 -17.10 -23.18
CA SER A 8 -1.67 -16.83 -24.33
C SER A 8 -2.47 -16.05 -25.37
N GLY A 9 -1.91 -14.94 -25.84
CA GLY A 9 -2.58 -14.02 -26.76
C GLY A 9 -3.46 -13.00 -26.01
N GLY A 10 -3.91 -11.98 -26.71
CA GLY A 10 -4.77 -10.92 -26.17
C GLY A 10 -4.25 -9.53 -26.47
N LEU A 11 -5.05 -8.53 -26.08
CA LEU A 11 -4.75 -7.11 -26.19
C LEU A 11 -4.38 -6.54 -24.83
N ILE A 12 -3.29 -5.77 -24.77
CA ILE A 12 -2.94 -4.99 -23.57
C ILE A 12 -3.36 -3.55 -23.80
N ILE A 13 -4.24 -3.02 -22.96
CA ILE A 13 -4.63 -1.63 -22.97
C ILE A 13 -3.69 -0.88 -22.02
N GLN A 14 -2.87 0.02 -22.59
CA GLN A 14 -1.99 0.88 -21.81
C GLN A 14 -2.66 2.25 -21.63
N THR A 15 -2.92 2.63 -20.37
CA THR A 15 -3.66 3.86 -20.04
C THR A 15 -2.77 5.10 -19.89
N THR A 16 -1.45 4.99 -19.98
CA THR A 16 -0.49 6.09 -19.74
C THR A 16 -0.66 7.30 -20.67
N ALA A 17 -1.31 7.15 -21.82
CA ALA A 17 -1.68 8.27 -22.68
C ALA A 17 -2.88 9.10 -22.15
N MET A 18 -3.64 8.56 -21.21
CA MET A 18 -4.75 9.22 -20.52
C MET A 18 -4.23 9.78 -19.20
N SER A 19 -3.47 10.88 -19.23
CA SER A 19 -2.70 11.37 -18.09
C SER A 19 -3.06 12.80 -17.67
N ARG A 20 -4.15 13.36 -18.18
CA ARG A 20 -4.53 14.73 -17.88
C ARG A 20 -5.08 14.88 -16.46
N ILE A 21 -4.72 16.00 -15.82
CA ILE A 21 -5.44 16.54 -14.66
C ILE A 21 -6.61 17.34 -15.21
N LEU A 22 -7.82 16.88 -14.93
CA LEU A 22 -9.02 17.43 -15.54
C LEU A 22 -9.60 18.58 -14.74
N GLU A 23 -9.51 18.48 -13.41
CA GLU A 23 -10.07 19.47 -12.50
C GLU A 23 -9.40 19.37 -11.13
N THR A 24 -9.11 20.52 -10.52
CA THR A 24 -8.67 20.63 -9.14
C THR A 24 -9.64 21.52 -8.37
N GLY A 25 -9.84 21.22 -7.09
CA GLY A 25 -10.71 22.04 -6.23
C GLY A 25 -10.47 21.75 -4.75
N PRO A 26 -11.06 22.56 -3.87
CA PRO A 26 -10.94 22.35 -2.44
C PRO A 26 -11.41 20.94 -2.03
N GLY A 27 -10.49 20.10 -1.60
CA GLY A 27 -10.77 18.76 -1.10
C GLY A 27 -10.87 17.68 -2.18
N PHE A 28 -10.64 17.97 -3.47
CA PHE A 28 -10.66 16.95 -4.51
C PHE A 28 -9.74 17.27 -5.71
N VAL A 29 -9.40 16.23 -6.44
CA VAL A 29 -8.77 16.28 -7.77
C VAL A 29 -9.42 15.24 -8.68
N ARG A 30 -9.77 15.62 -9.92
CA ARG A 30 -10.27 14.71 -10.96
C ARG A 30 -9.21 14.57 -12.06
N VAL A 31 -8.85 13.33 -12.35
CA VAL A 31 -7.76 12.99 -13.26
C VAL A 31 -8.12 11.80 -14.15
N GLU A 32 -7.45 11.69 -15.28
CA GLU A 32 -7.48 10.49 -16.10
C GLU A 32 -6.70 9.35 -15.44
N ALA A 33 -7.12 8.09 -15.68
CA ALA A 33 -6.62 6.92 -14.99
C ALA A 33 -5.11 6.63 -15.18
N GLY A 34 -4.50 7.17 -16.23
CA GLY A 34 -3.07 7.04 -16.52
C GLY A 34 -2.20 8.14 -15.93
N ALA A 35 -2.76 9.11 -15.22
CA ALA A 35 -1.98 10.17 -14.58
C ALA A 35 -1.05 9.59 -13.50
N LEU A 36 0.21 10.03 -13.47
CA LEU A 36 1.16 9.65 -12.44
C LEU A 36 0.84 10.34 -11.13
N MET A 37 0.98 9.63 -10.02
CA MET A 37 0.62 10.20 -8.72
C MET A 37 1.57 11.32 -8.28
N ALA A 38 2.84 11.28 -8.70
CA ALA A 38 3.77 12.39 -8.50
C ALA A 38 3.35 13.66 -9.25
N ASP A 39 2.88 13.52 -10.51
CA ASP A 39 2.44 14.67 -11.31
C ASP A 39 1.17 15.30 -10.71
N ILE A 40 0.26 14.48 -10.16
CA ILE A 40 -0.93 14.96 -9.45
C ILE A 40 -0.53 15.77 -8.21
N ASN A 41 0.38 15.24 -7.36
CA ASN A 41 0.88 15.97 -6.19
C ASN A 41 1.59 17.28 -6.58
N ALA A 42 2.42 17.26 -7.64
CA ALA A 42 3.11 18.44 -8.13
C ALA A 42 2.14 19.54 -8.59
N ALA A 43 1.04 19.16 -9.24
CA ALA A 43 0.01 20.12 -9.67
C ALA A 43 -0.83 20.68 -8.49
N LEU A 44 -1.06 19.89 -7.45
CA LEU A 44 -1.85 20.32 -6.28
C LEU A 44 -1.05 21.24 -5.33
N LYS A 45 0.28 21.04 -5.22
CA LYS A 45 1.15 21.76 -4.26
C LYS A 45 1.03 23.29 -4.37
N PRO A 46 1.06 23.93 -5.55
CA PRO A 46 0.88 25.38 -5.68
C PRO A 46 -0.49 25.89 -5.23
N GLU A 47 -1.53 25.04 -5.24
CA GLU A 47 -2.88 25.33 -4.80
C GLU A 47 -3.08 25.15 -3.30
N GLY A 48 -2.04 24.70 -2.57
CA GLY A 48 -2.08 24.45 -1.14
C GLY A 48 -2.71 23.11 -0.76
N TYR A 49 -2.75 22.15 -1.69
CA TYR A 49 -3.29 20.80 -1.47
C TYR A 49 -2.28 19.72 -1.81
N GLU A 50 -2.54 18.53 -1.32
CA GLU A 50 -1.81 17.30 -1.65
C GLU A 50 -2.78 16.09 -1.65
N LEU A 51 -2.37 14.99 -2.26
CA LEU A 51 -3.11 13.73 -2.16
C LEU A 51 -3.16 13.25 -0.71
N SER A 52 -4.35 12.83 -0.27
CA SER A 52 -4.54 12.22 1.06
C SER A 52 -3.67 10.98 1.24
N MET A 53 -3.38 10.28 0.12
CA MET A 53 -2.61 9.06 0.10
C MET A 53 -1.97 8.82 -1.28
N PHE A 54 -0.75 8.25 -1.29
CA PHE A 54 -0.05 7.81 -2.50
C PHE A 54 0.88 6.63 -2.20
N PRO A 55 1.21 5.77 -3.19
CA PRO A 55 2.19 4.70 -2.98
C PRO A 55 3.61 5.26 -2.92
N SER A 56 4.52 4.60 -2.21
CA SER A 56 5.94 4.98 -2.21
C SER A 56 6.54 5.09 -3.63
N THR A 57 5.97 4.35 -4.59
CA THR A 57 6.33 4.33 -6.02
C THR A 57 5.61 5.40 -6.84
N GLN A 58 5.20 6.53 -6.26
CA GLN A 58 4.39 7.56 -6.92
C GLN A 58 4.93 8.05 -8.27
N ASP A 59 6.26 8.05 -8.45
CA ASP A 59 6.92 8.53 -9.67
C ASP A 59 6.65 7.67 -10.90
N ILE A 60 6.24 6.42 -10.70
CA ILE A 60 5.94 5.46 -11.76
C ILE A 60 4.53 4.84 -11.64
N ALA A 61 3.84 5.10 -10.55
CA ALA A 61 2.51 4.57 -10.31
C ALA A 61 1.44 5.47 -10.93
N THR A 62 0.63 4.91 -11.82
CA THR A 62 -0.58 5.60 -12.30
C THR A 62 -1.71 5.46 -11.28
N ILE A 63 -2.57 6.48 -11.21
CA ILE A 63 -3.72 6.45 -10.29
C ILE A 63 -4.66 5.28 -10.57
N GLY A 64 -4.93 4.96 -11.84
CA GLY A 64 -5.76 3.81 -12.22
C GLY A 64 -5.17 2.48 -11.75
N GLY A 65 -3.83 2.31 -11.88
CA GLY A 65 -3.13 1.14 -11.37
C GLY A 65 -3.17 1.03 -9.85
N PHE A 66 -3.05 2.16 -9.16
CA PHE A 66 -3.12 2.20 -7.69
C PHE A 66 -4.54 1.89 -7.19
N VAL A 67 -5.58 2.46 -7.80
CA VAL A 67 -6.98 2.16 -7.45
C VAL A 67 -7.36 0.71 -7.79
N ALA A 68 -6.84 0.16 -8.91
CA ALA A 68 -7.18 -1.20 -9.32
C ALA A 68 -6.56 -2.30 -8.45
N GLY A 69 -5.39 -2.05 -7.84
CA GLY A 69 -4.64 -3.11 -7.15
C GLY A 69 -3.95 -2.70 -5.86
N GLY A 70 -3.96 -1.42 -5.50
CA GLY A 70 -3.43 -0.90 -4.26
C GLY A 70 -4.49 -0.82 -3.16
N SER A 71 -4.05 -0.80 -1.92
CA SER A 71 -4.92 -0.71 -0.75
C SER A 71 -4.53 0.45 0.17
N ALA A 72 -3.25 0.58 0.48
CA ALA A 72 -2.68 1.55 1.39
C ALA A 72 -1.40 2.16 0.82
N GLY A 73 -0.93 3.23 1.42
CA GLY A 73 0.29 3.93 1.05
C GLY A 73 0.64 5.03 2.05
N ILE A 74 1.54 5.92 1.64
CA ILE A 74 1.92 7.12 2.39
C ILE A 74 0.65 7.96 2.60
N GLY A 75 0.29 8.24 3.84
CA GLY A 75 -0.94 8.94 4.21
C GLY A 75 -2.04 8.04 4.79
N SER A 76 -1.94 6.70 4.65
CA SER A 76 -2.95 5.79 5.19
C SER A 76 -3.00 5.79 6.72
N ILE A 77 -1.93 6.18 7.39
CA ILE A 77 -1.90 6.29 8.85
C ILE A 77 -2.78 7.44 9.36
N SER A 78 -3.03 8.46 8.55
CA SER A 78 -3.86 9.61 8.91
C SER A 78 -5.24 9.58 8.24
N ASN A 79 -5.33 9.05 7.00
CA ASN A 79 -6.53 9.15 6.18
C ASN A 79 -7.22 7.79 5.94
N GLY A 80 -6.69 6.70 6.52
CA GLY A 80 -7.16 5.34 6.23
C GLY A 80 -6.74 4.83 4.86
N PRO A 81 -7.05 3.57 4.52
CA PRO A 81 -6.76 2.98 3.21
C PRO A 81 -7.67 3.54 2.12
N LEU A 82 -7.36 3.26 0.84
CA LEU A 82 -8.14 3.73 -0.32
C LEU A 82 -9.64 3.41 -0.23
N ARG A 83 -9.96 2.23 0.28
CA ARG A 83 -11.36 1.78 0.42
C ARG A 83 -12.12 2.47 1.55
N GLN A 84 -11.45 3.26 2.38
CA GLN A 84 -12.13 4.01 3.43
C GLN A 84 -12.96 5.11 2.79
N ASN A 85 -14.20 5.23 3.26
CA ASN A 85 -15.19 6.11 2.67
C ASN A 85 -14.66 7.55 2.54
N GLY A 86 -14.75 8.07 1.31
CA GLY A 86 -14.33 9.42 0.96
C GLY A 86 -12.91 9.58 0.39
N ASN A 87 -12.02 8.58 0.45
CA ASN A 87 -10.71 8.69 -0.20
C ASN A 87 -10.81 8.59 -1.72
N ILE A 88 -11.70 7.75 -2.22
CA ILE A 88 -12.11 7.75 -3.63
C ILE A 88 -13.53 8.33 -3.70
N ILE A 89 -13.67 9.48 -4.34
CA ILE A 89 -14.96 10.19 -4.45
C ILE A 89 -15.79 9.64 -5.61
N GLU A 90 -15.13 9.42 -6.77
CA GLU A 90 -15.79 8.96 -7.98
C GLU A 90 -14.81 8.15 -8.85
N ILE A 91 -15.34 7.14 -9.53
CA ILE A 91 -14.65 6.43 -10.60
C ILE A 91 -15.56 6.39 -11.82
N LYS A 92 -15.04 6.74 -13.01
CA LYS A 92 -15.67 6.42 -14.29
C LYS A 92 -14.96 5.27 -14.96
N ALA A 93 -15.72 4.35 -15.53
CA ALA A 93 -15.17 3.21 -16.24
C ALA A 93 -16.02 2.81 -17.44
N LEU A 94 -15.38 2.27 -18.46
CA LEU A 94 -16.00 1.72 -19.65
C LEU A 94 -16.22 0.22 -19.52
N SER A 95 -17.35 -0.26 -20.02
CA SER A 95 -17.63 -1.70 -20.18
C SER A 95 -16.84 -2.30 -21.34
N ALA A 96 -16.69 -3.63 -21.32
CA ALA A 96 -16.05 -4.41 -22.39
C ALA A 96 -17.12 -5.08 -23.27
N GLU A 97 -17.99 -4.26 -23.84
CA GLU A 97 -19.03 -4.65 -24.76
C GLU A 97 -18.71 -4.12 -26.18
N PRO A 98 -19.37 -4.63 -27.26
CA PRO A 98 -19.18 -4.11 -28.63
C PRO A 98 -19.44 -2.61 -28.76
N GLU A 99 -20.37 -2.10 -27.95
CA GLU A 99 -20.66 -0.66 -27.80
C GLU A 99 -20.39 -0.31 -26.33
N PRO A 100 -19.16 0.11 -25.98
CA PRO A 100 -18.79 0.37 -24.59
C PRO A 100 -19.67 1.43 -23.95
N GLN A 101 -20.18 1.14 -22.75
CA GLN A 101 -20.97 2.08 -21.96
C GLN A 101 -20.10 2.66 -20.84
N GLU A 102 -20.21 3.97 -20.62
CA GLU A 102 -19.59 4.61 -19.47
C GLU A 102 -20.47 4.46 -18.24
N HIS A 103 -19.87 4.01 -17.14
CA HIS A 103 -20.50 3.91 -15.84
C HIS A 103 -19.77 4.78 -14.83
N THR A 104 -20.53 5.41 -13.93
CA THR A 104 -20.00 6.26 -12.86
C THR A 104 -20.31 5.65 -11.51
N PHE A 105 -19.29 5.47 -10.69
CA PHE A 105 -19.34 4.89 -9.35
C PHE A 105 -19.08 5.97 -8.31
N ARG A 106 -19.93 6.10 -7.29
CA ARG A 106 -19.83 7.06 -6.19
C ARG A 106 -20.16 6.41 -4.85
N GLY A 107 -19.65 7.00 -3.76
CA GLY A 107 -19.91 6.50 -2.41
C GLY A 107 -19.45 5.04 -2.28
N GLU A 108 -20.31 4.17 -1.76
CA GLU A 108 -20.00 2.74 -1.60
C GLU A 108 -19.86 1.99 -2.92
N ASP A 109 -20.45 2.49 -4.01
CA ASP A 109 -20.35 1.83 -5.31
C ASP A 109 -18.92 1.83 -5.85
N VAL A 110 -18.03 2.72 -5.40
CA VAL A 110 -16.61 2.68 -5.78
C VAL A 110 -15.97 1.34 -5.39
N LEU A 111 -16.49 0.67 -4.34
CA LEU A 111 -16.01 -0.65 -3.91
C LEU A 111 -16.34 -1.78 -4.89
N ARG A 112 -17.23 -1.54 -5.84
CA ARG A 112 -17.56 -2.50 -6.91
C ARG A 112 -16.47 -2.62 -7.97
N ILE A 113 -15.57 -1.63 -8.05
CA ILE A 113 -14.49 -1.58 -9.04
C ILE A 113 -13.10 -1.36 -8.41
N HIS A 114 -13.03 -0.76 -7.21
CA HIS A 114 -11.79 -0.59 -6.46
C HIS A 114 -11.21 -1.95 -6.05
N HIS A 115 -9.90 -2.12 -6.18
CA HIS A 115 -9.15 -3.33 -5.81
C HIS A 115 -9.63 -4.63 -6.50
N ALA A 116 -10.30 -4.49 -7.65
CA ALA A 116 -10.81 -5.61 -8.45
C ALA A 116 -9.81 -6.09 -9.52
N TRP A 117 -8.56 -5.64 -9.48
CA TRP A 117 -7.48 -6.01 -10.42
C TRP A 117 -7.86 -5.86 -11.90
N GLY A 118 -8.75 -4.92 -12.20
CA GLY A 118 -9.20 -4.59 -13.56
C GLY A 118 -10.02 -5.70 -14.23
N ILE A 119 -10.71 -6.54 -13.46
CA ILE A 119 -11.56 -7.61 -14.04
C ILE A 119 -12.93 -7.11 -14.48
N ASN A 120 -13.38 -5.94 -14.01
CA ASN A 120 -14.78 -5.51 -14.10
C ASN A 120 -14.97 -4.09 -14.64
N GLY A 121 -14.08 -3.62 -15.49
CA GLY A 121 -14.20 -2.34 -16.19
C GLY A 121 -12.82 -1.73 -16.49
N ALA A 122 -12.77 -0.87 -17.52
CA ALA A 122 -11.59 -0.06 -17.84
C ALA A 122 -11.80 1.35 -17.27
N MET A 123 -11.12 1.68 -16.16
CA MET A 123 -11.20 3.00 -15.53
C MET A 123 -10.66 4.08 -16.46
N THR A 124 -11.40 5.16 -16.61
CA THR A 124 -11.06 6.31 -17.48
C THR A 124 -10.75 7.55 -16.68
N GLU A 125 -11.59 7.90 -15.71
CA GLU A 125 -11.41 9.06 -14.83
C GLU A 125 -11.57 8.64 -13.37
N ILE A 126 -10.81 9.30 -12.49
CA ILE A 126 -10.87 9.06 -11.04
C ILE A 126 -10.86 10.42 -10.33
N THR A 127 -11.78 10.58 -9.40
CA THR A 127 -11.81 11.73 -8.49
C THR A 127 -11.39 11.27 -7.11
N LEU A 128 -10.32 11.87 -6.60
CA LEU A 128 -9.74 11.56 -5.29
C LEU A 128 -9.93 12.70 -4.31
N ARG A 129 -9.97 12.35 -3.04
CA ARG A 129 -9.86 13.31 -1.93
C ARG A 129 -8.45 13.89 -1.88
N THR A 130 -8.37 15.21 -1.70
CA THR A 130 -7.15 15.94 -1.36
C THR A 130 -7.25 16.48 0.07
N VAL A 131 -6.10 16.79 0.65
CA VAL A 131 -5.97 17.40 1.97
C VAL A 131 -5.10 18.67 1.85
N PRO A 132 -5.21 19.63 2.77
CA PRO A 132 -4.29 20.76 2.80
C PRO A 132 -2.84 20.29 2.87
N THR A 133 -1.94 20.96 2.14
CA THR A 133 -0.50 20.69 2.26
C THR A 133 -0.03 20.95 3.68
N CYS A 134 0.96 20.16 4.10
CA CYS A 134 1.64 20.33 5.37
C CYS A 134 3.15 20.49 5.13
N ASP A 135 3.83 21.23 5.99
CA ASP A 135 5.29 21.31 6.01
C ASP A 135 5.85 20.04 6.64
N TRP A 136 6.01 19.02 5.79
CA TRP A 136 6.47 17.70 6.21
C TRP A 136 7.97 17.65 6.39
N ILE A 137 8.41 17.17 7.57
CA ILE A 137 9.79 16.84 7.87
C ILE A 137 9.98 15.33 7.71
N GLY A 138 10.92 14.94 6.85
CA GLY A 138 11.36 13.57 6.69
C GLY A 138 12.26 13.18 7.86
N CYS A 139 11.84 12.21 8.65
CA CYS A 139 12.52 11.78 9.87
C CYS A 139 12.97 10.34 9.77
N MET A 140 14.20 10.07 10.28
CA MET A 140 14.70 8.72 10.52
C MET A 140 15.35 8.64 11.89
N ALA A 141 14.81 7.78 12.74
CA ALA A 141 15.34 7.52 14.07
C ALA A 141 15.89 6.09 14.15
N GLY A 142 17.05 5.93 14.78
CA GLY A 142 17.73 4.66 14.99
C GLY A 142 17.57 4.13 16.40
N PHE A 143 17.51 2.79 16.51
CA PHE A 143 17.38 2.07 17.77
C PHE A 143 18.30 0.84 17.76
N ASP A 144 18.92 0.54 18.90
CA ASP A 144 19.72 -0.69 19.08
C ASP A 144 18.82 -1.93 19.23
N SER A 145 17.62 -1.76 19.79
CA SER A 145 16.64 -2.84 20.01
C SER A 145 15.51 -2.76 18.97
N TYR A 146 15.25 -3.89 18.30
CA TYR A 146 14.10 -4.01 17.39
C TYR A 146 12.76 -3.81 18.10
N GLU A 147 12.60 -4.41 19.27
CA GLU A 147 11.40 -4.27 20.09
C GLU A 147 11.14 -2.80 20.45
N ALA A 148 12.20 -2.08 20.89
CA ALA A 148 12.08 -0.65 21.20
C ALA A 148 11.72 0.19 19.97
N CYS A 149 12.30 -0.11 18.80
CA CYS A 149 11.98 0.53 17.54
C CYS A 149 10.53 0.31 17.15
N TYR A 150 10.06 -0.94 17.21
CA TYR A 150 8.67 -1.28 16.90
C TYR A 150 7.68 -0.63 17.88
N ALA A 151 7.97 -0.66 19.19
CA ALA A 151 7.17 -0.01 20.21
C ALA A 151 7.08 1.52 19.98
N ALA A 152 8.20 2.15 19.57
CA ALA A 152 8.21 3.57 19.20
C ALA A 152 7.34 3.85 17.97
N GLY A 153 7.38 2.97 16.95
CA GLY A 153 6.50 3.03 15.79
C GLY A 153 5.03 2.94 16.15
N TYR A 154 4.67 1.98 17.01
CA TYR A 154 3.28 1.86 17.49
C TYR A 154 2.85 3.07 18.33
N ALA A 155 3.73 3.59 19.20
CA ALA A 155 3.45 4.78 19.99
C ALA A 155 3.21 6.01 19.11
N LEU A 156 4.02 6.19 18.05
CA LEU A 156 3.80 7.23 17.04
C LEU A 156 2.48 7.03 16.30
N ALA A 157 2.22 5.81 15.81
CA ALA A 157 1.00 5.47 15.08
C ALA A 157 -0.28 5.71 15.91
N SER A 158 -0.20 5.48 17.23
CA SER A 158 -1.31 5.59 18.18
C SER A 158 -1.50 7.01 18.75
N ALA A 159 -0.51 7.90 18.58
CA ALA A 159 -0.63 9.28 19.06
C ALA A 159 -1.83 9.99 18.42
N GLY A 160 -2.45 10.93 19.14
CA GLY A 160 -3.43 11.85 18.55
C GLY A 160 -2.79 12.74 17.48
N ASP A 161 -3.53 13.08 16.44
CA ASP A 161 -3.00 13.92 15.34
C ASP A 161 -2.69 15.35 15.82
N ASP A 162 -3.34 15.80 16.89
CA ASP A 162 -3.10 17.04 17.61
C ASP A 162 -1.86 17.01 18.51
N VAL A 163 -1.35 15.83 18.83
CA VAL A 163 -0.14 15.62 19.66
C VAL A 163 1.09 15.40 18.79
N ILE A 164 1.05 14.41 17.90
CA ILE A 164 2.08 14.15 16.89
C ILE A 164 1.38 13.72 15.60
N GLY A 165 1.19 14.67 14.68
CA GLY A 165 0.75 14.36 13.33
C GLY A 165 1.81 13.52 12.58
N ARG A 166 1.38 12.65 11.68
CA ARG A 166 2.28 11.86 10.84
C ARG A 166 1.57 11.45 9.55
N LYS A 167 2.33 11.38 8.47
CA LYS A 167 1.87 10.87 7.16
C LYS A 167 2.48 9.51 6.83
N LEU A 168 3.57 9.16 7.50
CA LEU A 168 4.31 7.91 7.35
C LEU A 168 4.75 7.41 8.74
N CYS A 169 4.63 6.11 8.96
CA CYS A 169 5.17 5.41 10.12
C CYS A 169 5.56 4.00 9.69
N SER A 170 6.86 3.77 9.51
CA SER A 170 7.42 2.50 9.04
C SER A 170 8.60 2.08 9.91
N VAL A 171 8.68 0.81 10.28
CA VAL A 171 9.79 0.23 11.06
C VAL A 171 10.55 -0.74 10.19
N VAL A 172 11.87 -0.58 10.13
CA VAL A 172 12.76 -1.34 9.26
C VAL A 172 13.83 -2.05 10.11
N ASP A 173 14.01 -3.36 9.92
CA ASP A 173 15.09 -4.12 10.56
C ASP A 173 16.47 -3.59 10.14
N ALA A 174 17.43 -3.54 11.07
CA ALA A 174 18.80 -3.07 10.85
C ALA A 174 19.49 -3.77 9.66
N ARG A 175 19.24 -5.06 9.48
CA ARG A 175 19.79 -5.85 8.36
C ARG A 175 19.34 -5.32 6.99
N ILE A 176 18.13 -4.74 6.89
CA ILE A 176 17.61 -4.11 5.67
C ILE A 176 18.24 -2.72 5.49
N ALA A 177 18.49 -1.98 6.57
CA ALA A 177 19.09 -0.64 6.51
C ALA A 177 20.44 -0.64 5.78
N GLY A 178 21.21 -1.72 5.87
CA GLY A 178 22.44 -1.92 5.11
C GLY A 178 22.28 -1.93 3.57
N TYR A 179 21.05 -2.06 3.07
CA TYR A 179 20.72 -1.97 1.64
C TYR A 179 20.29 -0.57 1.20
N PHE A 180 20.51 0.44 2.03
CA PHE A 180 20.18 1.85 1.74
C PHE A 180 21.44 2.71 1.48
N PRO A 181 22.23 2.42 0.43
CA PRO A 181 23.55 3.07 0.24
C PRO A 181 23.45 4.59 0.07
N ARG A 182 22.28 5.14 -0.27
CA ARG A 182 22.07 6.57 -0.35
C ARG A 182 21.96 7.27 1.02
N LEU A 183 21.87 6.48 2.10
CA LEU A 183 21.87 6.98 3.48
C LEU A 183 23.24 6.83 4.17
N ASP A 184 24.25 6.28 3.47
CA ASP A 184 25.60 6.11 4.00
C ASP A 184 26.17 7.46 4.48
N GLY A 185 26.70 7.47 5.69
CA GLY A 185 27.22 8.69 6.34
C GLY A 185 26.16 9.60 6.96
N HIS A 186 24.87 9.34 6.75
CA HIS A 186 23.75 10.06 7.38
C HIS A 186 23.12 9.28 8.51
N ILE A 187 23.06 7.95 8.38
CA ILE A 187 22.43 7.04 9.35
C ILE A 187 23.36 5.85 9.58
N PRO A 188 23.56 5.40 10.84
CA PRO A 188 24.28 4.16 11.14
C PRO A 188 23.58 2.95 10.49
N ASN A 189 24.37 2.06 9.87
CA ASN A 189 23.85 0.90 9.13
C ASN A 189 23.46 -0.29 10.03
N ASP A 190 23.73 -0.19 11.33
CA ASP A 190 23.51 -1.24 12.35
C ASP A 190 22.30 -0.97 13.26
N HIS A 191 21.58 0.12 13.02
CA HIS A 191 20.38 0.46 13.77
C HIS A 191 19.09 -0.01 13.07
N HIS A 192 18.11 -0.42 13.87
CA HIS A 192 16.73 -0.54 13.43
C HIS A 192 16.15 0.87 13.22
N LEU A 193 15.42 1.10 12.12
CA LEU A 193 14.98 2.42 11.74
C LEU A 193 13.48 2.61 11.93
N LEU A 194 13.08 3.71 12.55
CA LEU A 194 11.75 4.28 12.44
C LEU A 194 11.78 5.40 11.40
N VAL A 195 11.09 5.18 10.29
CA VAL A 195 10.99 6.10 9.14
C VAL A 195 9.64 6.81 9.21
N SER A 196 9.64 8.14 9.19
CA SER A 196 8.42 8.92 9.41
C SER A 196 8.39 10.21 8.58
N LEU A 197 7.17 10.68 8.31
CA LEU A 197 6.89 12.06 7.88
C LEU A 197 6.08 12.72 8.98
N VAL A 198 6.62 13.79 9.56
CA VAL A 198 6.04 14.50 10.72
C VAL A 198 5.88 15.96 10.36
N PRO A 199 4.77 16.65 10.70
CA PRO A 199 4.65 18.09 10.55
C PRO A 199 5.75 18.81 11.32
N ARG A 200 6.30 19.90 10.74
CA ARG A 200 7.35 20.71 11.39
C ARG A 200 6.94 21.16 12.80
N GLU A 201 5.70 21.53 12.98
CA GLU A 201 5.14 21.98 14.28
C GLU A 201 5.13 20.88 15.35
N HIS A 202 5.17 19.60 14.96
CA HIS A 202 5.19 18.46 15.88
C HIS A 202 6.59 17.81 16.02
N LEU A 203 7.63 18.40 15.40
CA LEU A 203 8.97 17.81 15.38
C LEU A 203 9.57 17.67 16.78
N ASP A 204 9.35 18.64 17.67
CA ASP A 204 9.89 18.57 19.04
C ASP A 204 9.18 17.48 19.87
N ALA A 205 7.85 17.36 19.75
CA ALA A 205 7.11 16.27 20.38
C ALA A 205 7.58 14.89 19.86
N PHE A 206 7.90 14.79 18.55
CA PHE A 206 8.46 13.58 17.96
C PHE A 206 9.87 13.28 18.52
N ARG A 207 10.76 14.29 18.63
CA ARG A 207 12.09 14.13 19.25
C ARG A 207 12.00 13.62 20.67
N ASP A 208 11.07 14.17 21.45
CA ASP A 208 10.83 13.73 22.81
C ASP A 208 10.31 12.29 22.89
N LEU A 209 9.43 11.89 21.96
CA LEU A 209 8.98 10.51 21.85
C LEU A 209 10.17 9.57 21.59
N ILE A 210 10.99 9.86 20.55
CA ILE A 210 12.15 9.03 20.18
C ILE A 210 13.09 8.87 21.39
N LYS A 211 13.42 9.97 22.05
CA LYS A 211 14.31 9.96 23.24
C LYS A 211 13.73 9.12 24.39
N ARG A 212 12.44 9.27 24.69
CA ARG A 212 11.77 8.48 25.76
C ARG A 212 11.77 6.99 25.43
N MET A 213 11.68 6.62 24.15
CA MET A 213 11.70 5.23 23.69
C MET A 213 13.11 4.65 23.51
N GLY A 214 14.16 5.42 23.86
CA GLY A 214 15.56 4.98 23.83
C GLY A 214 16.21 5.05 22.43
N GLY A 215 15.59 5.76 21.48
CA GLY A 215 16.15 5.96 20.15
C GLY A 215 16.94 7.25 19.99
N THR A 216 17.61 7.38 18.85
CA THR A 216 18.32 8.59 18.42
C THR A 216 17.77 9.07 17.07
N LEU A 217 17.36 10.35 16.99
CA LEU A 217 16.93 10.96 15.74
C LEU A 217 18.18 11.34 14.93
N HIS A 218 18.47 10.60 13.87
CA HIS A 218 19.64 10.83 13.00
C HIS A 218 19.36 11.81 11.87
N LEU A 219 18.14 11.76 11.29
CA LEU A 219 17.73 12.61 10.19
C LEU A 219 16.42 13.30 10.52
N ALA A 220 16.36 14.61 10.29
CA ALA A 220 15.14 15.40 10.33
C ALA A 220 15.31 16.55 9.33
N ILE A 221 14.80 16.39 8.11
CA ILE A 221 15.05 17.28 6.98
C ILE A 221 13.77 17.62 6.22
N ASP A 222 13.69 18.85 5.75
CA ASP A 222 12.66 19.28 4.81
C ASP A 222 13.06 19.02 3.34
N ASP A 223 12.16 19.38 2.40
CA ASP A 223 12.41 19.19 0.97
C ASP A 223 13.63 19.97 0.47
N ALA A 224 13.89 21.19 0.97
CA ALA A 224 14.99 22.01 0.53
C ALA A 224 16.34 21.44 1.03
N GLU A 225 16.41 21.02 2.27
CA GLU A 225 17.57 20.35 2.86
C GLU A 225 17.83 19.00 2.16
N ARG A 226 16.77 18.24 1.90
CA ARG A 226 16.83 16.97 1.15
C ARG A 226 17.44 17.16 -0.24
N GLU A 227 16.99 18.18 -0.99
CA GLU A 227 17.52 18.50 -2.32
C GLU A 227 18.97 18.93 -2.27
N ALA A 228 19.34 19.78 -1.31
CA ALA A 228 20.72 20.23 -1.11
C ALA A 228 21.67 19.07 -0.82
N LEU A 229 21.22 18.08 -0.03
CA LEU A 229 21.97 16.86 0.28
C LEU A 229 21.85 15.79 -0.80
N LYS A 230 21.02 15.98 -1.83
CA LYS A 230 20.71 15.00 -2.89
C LYS A 230 20.21 13.66 -2.34
N LEU A 231 19.49 13.70 -1.23
CA LEU A 231 18.87 12.52 -0.63
C LEU A 231 17.52 12.23 -1.29
N PRO A 232 17.11 10.96 -1.37
CA PRO A 232 15.74 10.60 -1.74
C PRO A 232 14.77 11.02 -0.64
N HIS A 233 13.47 11.04 -0.96
CA HIS A 233 12.44 11.18 0.07
C HIS A 233 12.49 10.00 1.05
N VAL A 234 12.20 10.23 2.33
CA VAL A 234 12.22 9.17 3.34
C VAL A 234 11.23 8.04 3.03
N PHE A 235 10.14 8.32 2.33
CA PHE A 235 9.18 7.29 1.90
C PHE A 235 9.72 6.35 0.82
N GLU A 236 10.87 6.65 0.20
CA GLU A 236 11.58 5.71 -0.67
C GLU A 236 12.29 4.59 0.12
N PHE A 237 12.23 4.63 1.44
CA PHE A 237 12.73 3.59 2.36
C PHE A 237 11.59 2.93 3.15
N ALA A 238 10.36 3.02 2.64
CA ALA A 238 9.15 2.47 3.23
C ALA A 238 8.30 1.74 2.20
N TYR A 239 7.36 0.94 2.63
CA TYR A 239 6.44 0.17 1.78
C TYR A 239 7.21 -0.66 0.74
N ASN A 240 6.71 -0.73 -0.48
CA ASN A 240 7.31 -1.51 -1.56
C ASN A 240 8.74 -1.07 -1.92
N HIS A 241 9.13 0.18 -1.66
CA HIS A 241 10.50 0.64 -1.95
C HIS A 241 11.53 -0.04 -1.06
N THR A 242 11.24 -0.34 0.20
CA THR A 242 12.12 -1.13 1.08
C THR A 242 12.47 -2.45 0.41
N THR A 243 11.46 -3.20 -0.03
CA THR A 243 11.66 -4.46 -0.77
C THR A 243 12.45 -4.25 -2.08
N LEU A 244 12.13 -3.18 -2.84
CA LEU A 244 12.79 -2.89 -4.11
C LEU A 244 14.27 -2.52 -3.93
N GLN A 245 14.67 -1.86 -2.83
CA GLN A 245 16.08 -1.58 -2.54
C GLN A 245 16.87 -2.88 -2.38
N VAL A 246 16.34 -3.84 -1.60
CA VAL A 246 16.99 -5.16 -1.43
C VAL A 246 17.04 -5.92 -2.76
N LEU A 247 15.94 -5.99 -3.51
CA LEU A 247 15.86 -6.70 -4.79
C LEU A 247 16.77 -6.14 -5.90
N LYS A 248 17.16 -4.85 -5.80
CA LYS A 248 18.16 -4.26 -6.71
C LYS A 248 19.55 -4.82 -6.45
N ALA A 249 19.89 -5.11 -5.19
CA ALA A 249 21.18 -5.63 -4.78
C ALA A 249 21.22 -7.17 -4.86
N ASP A 250 20.16 -7.84 -4.42
CA ASP A 250 20.08 -9.30 -4.41
C ASP A 250 18.68 -9.80 -4.83
N ARG A 251 18.63 -10.53 -5.95
CA ARG A 251 17.40 -11.06 -6.54
C ARG A 251 16.96 -12.40 -5.96
N SER A 252 17.72 -12.98 -5.03
CA SER A 252 17.31 -14.18 -4.29
C SER A 252 16.27 -13.87 -3.21
N ALA A 253 16.09 -12.60 -2.86
CA ALA A 253 15.06 -12.17 -1.94
C ALA A 253 13.65 -12.27 -2.56
N THR A 254 12.69 -12.59 -1.73
CA THR A 254 11.25 -12.46 -2.00
C THR A 254 10.57 -11.72 -0.83
N TYR A 255 9.25 -11.61 -0.83
CA TYR A 255 8.50 -11.00 0.26
C TYR A 255 7.11 -11.60 0.37
N GLN A 256 6.47 -11.42 1.52
CA GLN A 256 5.04 -11.67 1.73
C GLN A 256 4.36 -10.39 2.23
N GLN A 257 3.04 -10.42 2.38
CA GLN A 257 2.28 -9.42 3.09
C GLN A 257 1.65 -10.10 4.30
N ILE A 258 1.94 -9.62 5.49
CA ILE A 258 1.55 -10.29 6.73
C ILE A 258 0.81 -9.30 7.62
N GLY A 259 -0.41 -9.63 8.00
CA GLY A 259 -1.18 -8.87 8.97
C GLY A 259 -0.74 -9.20 10.39
N VAL A 260 -0.38 -8.19 11.17
CA VAL A 260 -0.01 -8.35 12.58
C VAL A 260 -1.30 -8.39 13.43
N PRO A 261 -1.54 -9.45 14.23
CA PRO A 261 -2.82 -9.64 14.92
C PRO A 261 -3.06 -8.64 16.05
N ASP A 262 -2.02 -8.25 16.76
CA ASP A 262 -2.02 -7.22 17.80
C ASP A 262 -0.86 -6.25 17.59
N PRO A 263 -1.07 -5.13 16.89
CA PRO A 263 -0.01 -4.15 16.64
C PRO A 263 0.60 -3.53 17.90
N GLY A 264 -0.07 -3.61 19.04
CA GLY A 264 0.42 -3.10 20.32
C GLY A 264 1.40 -4.02 21.05
N ASP A 265 1.46 -5.30 20.68
CA ASP A 265 2.32 -6.30 21.32
C ASP A 265 3.72 -6.34 20.65
N ALA A 266 4.57 -5.37 20.99
CA ALA A 266 5.93 -5.28 20.47
C ALA A 266 6.79 -6.51 20.82
N ALA A 267 6.59 -7.10 22.00
CA ALA A 267 7.34 -8.28 22.44
C ALA A 267 7.01 -9.50 21.57
N ARG A 268 5.74 -9.69 21.20
CA ARG A 268 5.31 -10.76 20.28
C ARG A 268 5.93 -10.59 18.89
N VAL A 269 5.94 -9.37 18.37
CA VAL A 269 6.52 -9.07 17.06
C VAL A 269 8.03 -9.29 17.07
N ALA A 270 8.74 -8.88 18.13
CA ALA A 270 10.16 -9.14 18.31
C ALA A 270 10.45 -10.65 18.43
N ALA A 271 9.66 -11.40 19.20
CA ALA A 271 9.77 -12.84 19.32
C ALA A 271 9.56 -13.57 17.99
N MET A 272 8.63 -13.10 17.14
CA MET A 272 8.42 -13.63 15.78
C MET A 272 9.66 -13.39 14.91
N ARG A 273 10.22 -12.18 14.92
CA ARG A 273 11.45 -11.83 14.22
C ARG A 273 12.60 -12.78 14.62
N ASP A 274 12.80 -13.00 15.93
CA ASP A 274 13.87 -13.84 16.45
C ASP A 274 13.66 -15.32 16.10
N ARG A 275 12.41 -15.78 16.07
CA ARG A 275 12.05 -17.15 15.64
C ARG A 275 12.34 -17.40 14.17
N GLN A 276 12.12 -16.42 13.31
CA GLN A 276 12.39 -16.49 11.87
C GLN A 276 13.90 -16.35 11.55
N GLY A 277 14.69 -15.79 12.47
CA GLY A 277 16.15 -15.70 12.38
C GLY A 277 16.65 -14.89 11.19
N ASP A 278 17.75 -15.35 10.58
CA ASP A 278 18.42 -14.61 9.50
C ASP A 278 17.75 -14.79 8.13
N GLU A 279 16.79 -15.69 8.02
CA GLU A 279 16.12 -15.99 6.76
C GLU A 279 15.00 -14.99 6.44
N VAL A 280 14.47 -14.29 7.47
CA VAL A 280 13.36 -13.34 7.34
C VAL A 280 13.68 -12.06 8.08
N TRP A 281 13.66 -10.94 7.37
CA TRP A 281 13.94 -9.62 7.91
C TRP A 281 12.68 -8.75 7.84
N PRO A 282 12.05 -8.44 8.97
CA PRO A 282 10.78 -7.74 8.97
C PRO A 282 10.91 -6.26 8.61
N HIS A 283 9.83 -5.75 8.03
CA HIS A 283 9.65 -4.35 7.78
C HIS A 283 8.17 -3.99 7.90
N HIS A 284 7.83 -3.19 8.88
CA HIS A 284 6.46 -2.94 9.29
C HIS A 284 5.93 -1.60 8.82
N GLU A 285 4.66 -1.59 8.38
CA GLU A 285 3.93 -0.40 7.96
C GLU A 285 2.70 -0.21 8.85
N PHE A 286 2.67 0.89 9.59
CA PHE A 286 1.51 1.25 10.39
C PHE A 286 0.52 2.06 9.56
N THR A 287 -0.74 1.67 9.61
CA THR A 287 -1.86 2.36 8.97
C THR A 287 -3.03 2.44 9.92
N ARG A 288 -4.12 3.11 9.54
CA ARG A 288 -5.38 3.11 10.31
C ARG A 288 -6.51 2.57 9.46
N TRP A 289 -7.39 1.80 10.09
CA TRP A 289 -8.63 1.33 9.51
C TRP A 289 -9.76 1.60 10.50
N ASP A 290 -10.74 2.39 10.09
CA ASP A 290 -11.86 2.82 10.94
C ASP A 290 -11.40 3.35 12.31
N GLY A 291 -10.32 4.14 12.32
CA GLY A 291 -9.72 4.74 13.51
C GLY A 291 -8.77 3.83 14.29
N ALA A 292 -8.81 2.52 14.09
CA ALA A 292 -7.90 1.59 14.76
C ALA A 292 -6.55 1.54 14.04
N VAL A 293 -5.45 1.51 14.79
CA VAL A 293 -4.11 1.25 14.25
C VAL A 293 -4.02 -0.21 13.84
N ILE A 294 -3.63 -0.44 12.59
CA ILE A 294 -3.27 -1.75 12.06
C ILE A 294 -1.83 -1.73 11.60
N CYS A 295 -1.20 -2.90 11.55
CA CYS A 295 0.17 -3.05 11.11
C CYS A 295 0.27 -4.19 10.10
N ALA A 296 0.95 -3.93 8.98
CA ALA A 296 1.35 -4.94 8.02
C ALA A 296 2.86 -5.11 8.08
N ASP A 297 3.32 -6.36 8.13
CA ASP A 297 4.71 -6.71 7.87
C ASP A 297 4.88 -7.06 6.38
N LEU A 298 5.90 -6.50 5.74
CA LEU A 298 6.30 -6.85 4.38
C LEU A 298 7.73 -7.41 4.40
N PRO A 299 7.95 -8.56 5.06
CA PRO A 299 9.29 -9.05 5.36
C PRO A 299 10.07 -9.35 4.09
N ILE A 300 11.37 -9.07 4.12
CA ILE A 300 12.31 -9.61 3.15
C ILE A 300 12.59 -11.05 3.53
N ILE A 301 12.35 -11.96 2.59
CA ILE A 301 12.55 -13.40 2.79
C ILE A 301 13.62 -13.88 1.82
N TRP A 302 14.68 -14.51 2.33
CA TRP A 302 15.72 -15.12 1.52
C TRP A 302 15.22 -16.47 0.99
N TYR A 303 14.75 -16.43 -0.25
CA TYR A 303 14.04 -17.55 -0.87
C TYR A 303 14.97 -18.71 -1.21
N SER A 304 14.60 -19.90 -0.79
CA SER A 304 15.29 -21.15 -1.15
C SER A 304 14.39 -22.10 -1.95
N THR A 305 13.30 -22.58 -1.37
CA THR A 305 12.35 -23.48 -2.03
C THR A 305 10.90 -23.11 -1.69
N PRO A 306 9.90 -23.55 -2.51
CA PRO A 306 8.49 -23.36 -2.19
C PRO A 306 8.09 -23.98 -0.85
N GLU A 307 8.65 -25.15 -0.51
CA GLU A 307 8.36 -25.88 0.73
C GLU A 307 8.85 -25.07 1.94
N ARG A 308 10.07 -24.49 1.85
CA ARG A 308 10.60 -23.65 2.92
C ARG A 308 9.78 -22.37 3.10
N LEU A 309 9.35 -21.74 2.01
CA LEU A 309 8.45 -20.58 2.10
C LEU A 309 7.13 -20.95 2.77
N ALA A 310 6.57 -22.14 2.48
CA ALA A 310 5.36 -22.61 3.14
C ALA A 310 5.58 -22.84 4.65
N GLU A 311 6.74 -23.36 5.09
CA GLU A 311 7.10 -23.50 6.51
C GLU A 311 7.21 -22.14 7.21
N ILE A 312 7.83 -21.14 6.56
CA ILE A 312 7.90 -19.75 7.06
C ILE A 312 6.49 -19.21 7.26
N ASN A 313 5.62 -19.33 6.25
CA ASN A 313 4.24 -18.89 6.31
C ASN A 313 3.48 -19.58 7.46
N ALA A 314 3.60 -20.91 7.59
CA ALA A 314 2.98 -21.68 8.65
C ALA A 314 3.45 -21.25 10.06
N THR A 315 4.70 -20.80 10.20
CA THR A 315 5.22 -20.27 11.47
C THR A 315 4.51 -18.98 11.87
N TYR A 316 4.25 -18.07 10.91
CA TYR A 316 3.47 -16.88 11.15
C TYR A 316 2.01 -17.20 11.51
N GLU A 317 1.37 -18.10 10.74
CA GLU A 317 -0.03 -18.48 10.94
C GLU A 317 -0.27 -19.18 12.28
N ALA A 318 0.65 -20.03 12.71
CA ALA A 318 0.59 -20.72 14.00
C ALA A 318 0.59 -19.76 15.20
N ASP A 319 1.16 -18.56 15.01
CA ASP A 319 1.19 -17.48 16.02
C ASP A 319 0.10 -16.40 15.75
N GLY A 320 -0.89 -16.71 14.92
CA GLY A 320 -2.06 -15.87 14.65
C GLY A 320 -1.85 -14.69 13.72
N PHE A 321 -0.68 -14.61 13.05
CA PHE A 321 -0.48 -13.64 11.97
C PHE A 321 -1.21 -14.11 10.72
N THR A 322 -1.71 -13.18 9.90
CA THR A 322 -2.39 -13.53 8.65
C THR A 322 -1.45 -13.35 7.47
N VAL A 323 -1.14 -14.43 6.75
CA VAL A 323 -0.24 -14.37 5.60
C VAL A 323 -1.02 -14.14 4.31
N TYR A 324 -0.65 -13.11 3.56
CA TYR A 324 -1.14 -12.81 2.22
C TYR A 324 -0.02 -13.01 1.20
N ASP A 325 -0.11 -14.06 0.38
CA ASP A 325 0.90 -14.32 -0.66
C ASP A 325 0.78 -13.29 -1.80
N ALA A 326 1.75 -12.41 -1.90
CA ALA A 326 1.81 -11.38 -2.93
C ALA A 326 2.08 -11.94 -4.35
N HIS A 327 2.41 -13.22 -4.48
CA HIS A 327 2.81 -13.87 -5.74
C HIS A 327 1.71 -14.65 -6.43
N VAL A 328 0.50 -14.71 -5.85
CA VAL A 328 -0.64 -15.37 -6.48
C VAL A 328 -1.10 -14.66 -7.75
N CYS A 329 -1.62 -15.43 -8.70
CA CYS A 329 -2.11 -14.90 -9.98
C CYS A 329 -3.61 -14.56 -9.95
N ALA A 330 -4.36 -15.09 -9.00
CA ALA A 330 -5.80 -14.88 -8.85
C ALA A 330 -6.10 -14.13 -7.54
N ILE A 331 -7.20 -13.38 -7.54
CA ILE A 331 -7.62 -12.58 -6.38
C ILE A 331 -7.86 -13.48 -5.16
N GLU A 332 -8.51 -14.63 -5.37
CA GLU A 332 -8.88 -15.57 -4.31
C GLU A 332 -7.74 -16.53 -3.93
N GLY A 333 -6.55 -16.39 -4.49
CA GLY A 333 -5.43 -17.32 -4.26
C GLY A 333 -4.73 -17.15 -2.92
N ASN A 334 -5.29 -16.44 -1.93
CA ASN A 334 -4.52 -15.95 -0.80
C ASN A 334 -5.34 -15.70 0.47
N HIS A 335 -6.11 -16.67 0.89
CA HIS A 335 -7.08 -16.53 1.98
C HIS A 335 -8.14 -15.43 1.74
N MET A 336 -8.09 -14.75 0.58
CA MET A 336 -9.08 -13.77 0.21
C MET A 336 -10.35 -14.45 -0.28
N GLN A 337 -11.46 -14.16 0.34
CA GLN A 337 -12.77 -14.56 -0.17
C GLN A 337 -13.12 -13.73 -1.42
N PRO A 338 -13.86 -14.29 -2.38
CA PRO A 338 -14.32 -13.52 -3.52
C PRO A 338 -15.23 -12.37 -3.06
N ASP A 339 -15.00 -11.18 -3.59
CA ASP A 339 -15.96 -10.10 -3.44
C ASP A 339 -17.05 -10.24 -4.53
N PHE A 340 -18.21 -10.72 -4.14
CA PHE A 340 -19.32 -10.95 -5.09
C PHE A 340 -19.83 -9.67 -5.73
N ARG A 341 -19.61 -8.49 -5.12
CA ARG A 341 -19.90 -7.18 -5.75
C ARG A 341 -19.01 -6.97 -6.97
N HIS A 342 -17.71 -7.34 -6.90
CA HIS A 342 -16.79 -7.30 -8.04
C HIS A 342 -17.28 -8.21 -9.17
N LEU A 343 -17.74 -9.42 -8.83
CA LEU A 343 -18.18 -10.41 -9.81
C LEU A 343 -19.53 -10.07 -10.43
N ALA A 344 -20.46 -9.53 -9.65
CA ALA A 344 -21.74 -9.02 -10.15
C ALA A 344 -21.52 -7.86 -11.15
N TRP A 345 -20.60 -6.96 -10.84
CA TRP A 345 -20.23 -5.87 -11.76
C TRP A 345 -19.43 -6.37 -12.95
N LYS A 346 -18.55 -7.37 -12.80
CA LYS A 346 -17.94 -8.03 -13.95
C LYS A 346 -19.00 -8.59 -14.90
N LYS A 347 -20.06 -9.20 -14.37
CA LYS A 347 -21.16 -9.73 -15.20
C LYS A 347 -21.84 -8.64 -16.02
N ARG A 348 -21.98 -7.43 -15.47
CA ARG A 348 -22.58 -6.27 -16.15
C ARG A 348 -21.61 -5.59 -17.12
N MET A 349 -20.35 -5.37 -16.69
CA MET A 349 -19.35 -4.59 -17.41
C MET A 349 -18.56 -5.40 -18.44
N ASP A 350 -18.49 -6.70 -18.26
CA ASP A 350 -17.69 -7.63 -19.08
C ASP A 350 -18.39 -8.99 -19.18
N PRO A 351 -19.58 -9.05 -19.81
CA PRO A 351 -20.38 -10.27 -19.86
C PRO A 351 -19.69 -11.41 -20.59
N HIS A 352 -18.70 -11.11 -21.43
CA HIS A 352 -17.92 -12.09 -22.18
C HIS A 352 -16.65 -12.54 -21.45
N GLY A 353 -16.29 -11.94 -20.29
CA GLY A 353 -15.12 -12.32 -19.51
C GLY A 353 -13.78 -11.98 -20.16
N LEU A 354 -13.71 -10.88 -20.93
CA LEU A 354 -12.53 -10.47 -21.71
C LEU A 354 -11.48 -9.76 -20.85
N LEU A 355 -11.91 -9.02 -19.80
CA LEU A 355 -11.02 -8.25 -18.95
C LEU A 355 -10.27 -9.16 -17.97
N ASN A 356 -8.94 -9.12 -18.05
CA ASN A 356 -8.02 -9.83 -17.17
C ASN A 356 -8.45 -11.29 -16.88
N PRO A 357 -8.63 -12.13 -17.90
CA PRO A 357 -9.11 -13.49 -17.72
C PRO A 357 -8.17 -14.30 -16.81
N GLY A 358 -8.75 -15.15 -15.95
CA GLY A 358 -8.00 -15.96 -14.98
C GLY A 358 -7.54 -15.21 -13.72
N LYS A 359 -7.94 -13.95 -13.55
CA LYS A 359 -7.66 -13.19 -12.31
C LYS A 359 -8.66 -13.47 -11.18
N SER A 360 -9.82 -14.02 -11.48
CA SER A 360 -10.76 -14.51 -10.49
C SER A 360 -11.10 -15.97 -10.77
N LEU A 361 -10.84 -16.85 -9.80
CA LEU A 361 -11.20 -18.27 -9.86
C LEU A 361 -12.70 -18.43 -9.60
N ALA A 362 -13.27 -17.57 -8.78
CA ALA A 362 -14.70 -17.55 -8.48
C ALA A 362 -15.54 -17.21 -9.70
N TRP A 363 -15.03 -16.34 -10.61
CA TRP A 363 -15.74 -15.99 -11.84
C TRP A 363 -16.12 -17.21 -12.68
N GLU A 364 -15.21 -18.17 -12.83
CA GLU A 364 -15.48 -19.36 -13.63
C GLU A 364 -16.63 -20.22 -13.06
N LYS A 365 -16.87 -20.13 -11.75
CA LYS A 365 -17.95 -20.83 -11.08
C LYS A 365 -19.29 -20.12 -11.22
N VAL A 366 -19.30 -18.77 -11.17
CA VAL A 366 -20.55 -17.99 -11.10
C VAL A 366 -20.96 -17.33 -12.42
N ARG A 367 -20.13 -17.37 -13.47
CA ARG A 367 -20.38 -16.66 -14.75
C ARG A 367 -21.68 -17.06 -15.45
N HIS A 368 -22.26 -18.19 -15.12
CA HIS A 368 -23.54 -18.67 -15.67
C HIS A 368 -24.76 -18.02 -15.00
N LEU A 369 -24.58 -17.43 -13.81
CA LEU A 369 -25.63 -16.75 -13.06
C LEU A 369 -25.85 -15.32 -13.60
N SER A 370 -26.99 -14.71 -13.25
CA SER A 370 -27.25 -13.29 -13.44
C SER A 370 -26.44 -12.44 -12.46
N ALA A 371 -26.32 -11.14 -12.71
CA ALA A 371 -25.61 -10.22 -11.81
C ALA A 371 -26.28 -10.15 -10.43
N GLU A 372 -27.62 -10.20 -10.39
CA GLU A 372 -28.43 -10.15 -9.17
C GLU A 372 -28.23 -11.43 -8.34
N GLU A 373 -28.21 -12.60 -9.00
CA GLU A 373 -27.92 -13.87 -8.33
C GLU A 373 -26.50 -13.89 -7.76
N ILE A 374 -25.50 -13.40 -8.49
CA ILE A 374 -24.10 -13.30 -8.00
C ILE A 374 -24.02 -12.36 -6.79
N GLU A 375 -24.68 -11.19 -6.85
CA GLU A 375 -24.63 -10.19 -5.77
C GLU A 375 -25.28 -10.70 -4.47
N ALA A 376 -26.22 -11.63 -4.58
CA ALA A 376 -26.89 -12.27 -3.43
C ALA A 376 -26.07 -13.40 -2.78
N LEU A 377 -24.96 -13.84 -3.39
CA LEU A 377 -24.11 -14.89 -2.83
C LEU A 377 -23.35 -14.38 -1.60
N THR A 378 -23.22 -15.25 -0.60
CA THR A 378 -22.38 -15.04 0.59
C THR A 378 -21.18 -15.99 0.65
N SER A 379 -21.25 -17.10 -0.10
CA SER A 379 -20.18 -18.08 -0.26
C SER A 379 -20.27 -18.76 -1.63
N LEU A 380 -19.26 -19.55 -1.98
CA LEU A 380 -19.28 -20.43 -3.17
C LEU A 380 -19.82 -21.82 -2.91
N ASP A 381 -20.28 -22.08 -1.67
CA ASP A 381 -20.84 -23.39 -1.31
C ASP A 381 -22.17 -23.60 -2.02
N GLY A 382 -22.24 -24.64 -2.83
CA GLY A 382 -23.44 -24.98 -3.59
C GLY A 382 -23.61 -24.30 -4.96
N VAL A 383 -22.56 -23.62 -5.46
CA VAL A 383 -22.52 -23.02 -6.81
C VAL A 383 -21.74 -23.91 -7.77
#